data_242ae173f9c9cb9618ee6c3e7695f428
#
_entry.id   242ae173f9c9cb9618ee6c3e7695f428
#
_cell.length_a   1.000
_cell.length_b   1.000
_cell.length_c   1.000
_cell.angle_alpha   90.00
_cell.angle_beta   90.00
_cell.angle_gamma   90.00
#
_symmetry.space_group_name_H-M   'P 1'
#
loop_
_entity.id
_entity.type
_entity.pdbx_description
1 polymer ?
#
loop_
_entity_poly.entity_id
_entity_poly.type
_entity_poly.pdbx_seq_one_letter_code
_entity_poly.pdbx_strand_id
1 'polypeptide(L)'
;MFLLLVSLAILLPALAVALYSRVDQAAPADVIVLLGAGLEQGDRPSRSMTRRLQQVAKLFSRGLASQVICSGGTGAGRSRSEAAVCGEILQQQGVPADAILLEEGSRSTEENARFSAALIDDRGWERVILVSDGYHLLRARLLFQRFGQPVLTSPAAHPPPGPWLWNTLREVAVLHWLGLRYLLNIPELLLQVSADGAIAAIGAMRLPTAGRSGAKARNPRRRHCA
;
A
#
# COMPACT_ATOMS: atom_id res chain seq x y z
N MET A 1 -34.75 -3.68 13.50
CA MET A 1 -34.22 -4.64 12.52
C MET A 1 -33.24 -3.97 11.52
N PHE A 2 -33.63 -2.91 10.81
CA PHE A 2 -32.78 -2.22 9.84
C PHE A 2 -31.42 -1.71 10.40
N LEU A 3 -31.45 -0.97 11.52
CA LEU A 3 -30.25 -0.47 12.19
C LEU A 3 -29.30 -1.59 12.64
N LEU A 4 -29.85 -2.71 13.09
CA LEU A 4 -29.05 -3.88 13.48
C LEU A 4 -28.32 -4.48 12.27
N LEU A 5 -29.01 -4.63 11.13
CA LEU A 5 -28.41 -5.15 9.91
C LEU A 5 -27.30 -4.22 9.37
N VAL A 6 -27.53 -2.90 9.39
CA VAL A 6 -26.54 -1.91 9.00
C VAL A 6 -25.30 -1.95 9.91
N SER A 7 -25.53 -2.03 11.23
CA SER A 7 -24.44 -2.16 12.19
C SER A 7 -23.62 -3.44 11.96
N LEU A 8 -24.29 -4.56 11.74
CA LEU A 8 -23.65 -5.85 11.47
C LEU A 8 -22.83 -5.83 10.16
N ALA A 9 -23.39 -5.21 9.12
CA ALA A 9 -22.69 -5.05 7.84
C ALA A 9 -21.39 -4.25 7.97
N ILE A 10 -21.28 -3.31 8.90
CA ILE A 10 -20.07 -2.54 9.14
C ILE A 10 -19.12 -3.25 10.11
N LEU A 11 -19.66 -3.74 11.22
CA LEU A 11 -18.85 -4.27 12.32
C LEU A 11 -18.18 -5.61 11.98
N LEU A 12 -18.86 -6.51 11.27
CA LEU A 12 -18.28 -7.81 10.92
C LEU A 12 -17.05 -7.67 9.98
N PRO A 13 -17.12 -6.93 8.86
CA PRO A 13 -15.94 -6.68 8.05
C PRO A 13 -14.84 -5.91 8.78
N ALA A 14 -15.20 -4.93 9.63
CA ALA A 14 -14.22 -4.21 10.43
C ALA A 14 -13.49 -5.14 11.40
N LEU A 15 -14.22 -6.03 12.07
CA LEU A 15 -13.63 -7.05 12.94
C LEU A 15 -12.75 -8.01 12.14
N ALA A 16 -13.21 -8.48 10.98
CA ALA A 16 -12.43 -9.35 10.11
C ALA A 16 -11.11 -8.68 9.68
N VAL A 17 -11.15 -7.42 9.23
CA VAL A 17 -9.94 -6.64 8.88
C VAL A 17 -9.04 -6.47 10.11
N ALA A 18 -9.59 -6.13 11.27
CA ALA A 18 -8.83 -5.91 12.51
C ALA A 18 -8.14 -7.20 12.99
N LEU A 19 -8.83 -8.33 13.00
CA LEU A 19 -8.27 -9.63 13.38
C LEU A 19 -7.21 -10.08 12.37
N TYR A 20 -7.55 -10.01 11.07
CA TYR A 20 -6.64 -10.42 10.02
C TYR A 20 -5.37 -9.55 9.94
N SER A 21 -5.46 -8.28 10.31
CA SER A 21 -4.34 -7.34 10.30
C SER A 21 -3.16 -7.73 11.21
N ARG A 22 -3.37 -8.66 12.12
CA ARG A 22 -2.38 -9.15 13.09
C ARG A 22 -1.83 -10.54 12.74
N VAL A 23 -2.39 -11.17 11.72
CA VAL A 23 -2.00 -12.55 11.34
C VAL A 23 -0.77 -12.47 10.45
N ASP A 24 0.36 -12.97 10.95
CA ASP A 24 1.60 -13.18 10.19
C ASP A 24 1.71 -14.66 9.81
N GLN A 25 1.66 -14.95 8.50
CA GLN A 25 1.74 -16.28 7.93
C GLN A 25 3.08 -16.53 7.25
N ALA A 26 4.08 -15.65 7.44
CA ALA A 26 5.36 -15.76 6.76
C ALA A 26 6.03 -17.12 7.04
N ALA A 27 6.30 -17.83 5.97
CA ALA A 27 6.98 -19.12 5.95
C ALA A 27 7.88 -19.18 4.70
N PRO A 28 8.82 -20.13 4.60
CA PRO A 28 9.67 -20.24 3.41
C PRO A 28 8.87 -20.23 2.11
N ALA A 29 9.26 -19.39 1.16
CA ALA A 29 8.56 -19.12 -0.08
C ALA A 29 9.56 -18.84 -1.22
N ASP A 30 9.08 -18.79 -2.46
CA ASP A 30 9.90 -18.49 -3.63
C ASP A 30 10.15 -17.00 -3.77
N VAL A 31 9.12 -16.19 -3.46
CA VAL A 31 9.15 -14.74 -3.66
C VAL A 31 8.38 -13.99 -2.57
N ILE A 32 8.86 -12.79 -2.25
CA ILE A 32 8.14 -11.80 -1.45
C ILE A 32 7.59 -10.73 -2.39
N VAL A 33 6.29 -10.46 -2.34
CA VAL A 33 5.65 -9.34 -3.07
C VAL A 33 5.41 -8.20 -2.10
N LEU A 34 6.01 -7.04 -2.38
CA LEU A 34 5.72 -5.80 -1.68
C LEU A 34 4.74 -4.97 -2.52
N LEU A 35 3.59 -4.64 -1.93
CA LEU A 35 2.64 -3.71 -2.54
C LEU A 35 3.03 -2.27 -2.25
N GLY A 36 2.96 -1.41 -3.26
CA GLY A 36 3.16 0.03 -3.14
C GLY A 36 2.20 0.68 -2.14
N ALA A 37 2.60 1.82 -1.60
CA ALA A 37 1.85 2.56 -0.57
C ALA A 37 1.89 4.07 -0.76
N GLY A 38 2.17 4.52 -1.97
CA GLY A 38 2.30 5.92 -2.31
C GLY A 38 3.67 6.52 -1.99
N LEU A 39 4.04 7.51 -2.79
CA LEU A 39 5.22 8.35 -2.56
C LEU A 39 4.78 9.74 -2.06
N GLU A 40 5.59 10.37 -1.21
CA GLU A 40 5.45 11.76 -0.77
C GLU A 40 6.17 12.70 -1.76
N GLN A 41 6.06 14.03 -1.54
CA GLN A 41 6.75 15.01 -2.39
C GLN A 41 8.24 14.70 -2.51
N GLY A 42 8.78 14.87 -3.73
CA GLY A 42 10.17 14.52 -4.05
C GLY A 42 10.41 13.02 -4.14
N ASP A 43 9.37 12.25 -4.50
CA ASP A 43 9.40 10.80 -4.70
C ASP A 43 9.96 10.01 -3.51
N ARG A 44 9.80 10.56 -2.29
CA ARG A 44 10.21 9.86 -1.07
C ARG A 44 9.16 8.83 -0.66
N PRO A 45 9.57 7.69 -0.06
CA PRO A 45 8.63 6.69 0.41
C PRO A 45 7.73 7.27 1.49
N SER A 46 6.43 7.00 1.41
CA SER A 46 5.51 7.32 2.50
C SER A 46 5.85 6.53 3.77
N ARG A 47 5.33 6.95 4.93
CA ARG A 47 5.48 6.19 6.18
C ARG A 47 4.99 4.76 6.06
N SER A 48 3.94 4.53 5.28
CA SER A 48 3.41 3.19 4.98
C SER A 48 4.42 2.38 4.18
N MET A 49 4.93 2.94 3.09
CA MET A 49 5.96 2.32 2.25
C MET A 49 7.20 1.95 3.07
N THR A 50 7.67 2.87 3.92
CA THR A 50 8.85 2.62 4.78
C THR A 50 8.64 1.41 5.70
N ARG A 51 7.47 1.26 6.34
CA ARG A 51 7.18 0.10 7.19
C ARG A 51 7.16 -1.21 6.40
N ARG A 52 6.59 -1.19 5.17
CA ARG A 52 6.56 -2.37 4.30
C ARG A 52 7.96 -2.77 3.85
N LEU A 53 8.80 -1.81 3.47
CA LEU A 53 10.20 -2.04 3.11
C LEU A 53 10.98 -2.70 4.25
N GLN A 54 10.82 -2.19 5.48
CA GLN A 54 11.45 -2.79 6.67
C GLN A 54 11.02 -4.25 6.89
N GLN A 55 9.73 -4.56 6.66
CA GLN A 55 9.24 -5.93 6.78
C GLN A 55 9.83 -6.84 5.70
N VAL A 56 9.89 -6.38 4.45
CA VAL A 56 10.53 -7.15 3.35
C VAL A 56 12.00 -7.41 3.64
N ALA A 57 12.77 -6.40 4.00
CA ALA A 57 14.18 -6.57 4.34
C ALA A 57 14.39 -7.57 5.50
N LYS A 58 13.52 -7.53 6.52
CA LYS A 58 13.53 -8.49 7.63
C LYS A 58 13.23 -9.92 7.16
N LEU A 59 12.25 -10.13 6.29
CA LEU A 59 11.91 -11.46 5.76
C LEU A 59 13.03 -12.00 4.87
N PHE A 60 13.57 -11.14 3.99
CA PHE A 60 14.67 -11.48 3.11
C PHE A 60 15.94 -11.84 3.89
N SER A 61 16.34 -11.05 4.88
CA SER A 61 17.52 -11.33 5.72
C SER A 61 17.39 -12.61 6.55
N ARG A 62 16.15 -13.05 6.81
CA ARG A 62 15.86 -14.36 7.44
C ARG A 62 15.91 -15.54 6.44
N GLY A 63 16.14 -15.26 5.17
CA GLY A 63 16.18 -16.30 4.12
C GLY A 63 14.82 -16.92 3.82
N LEU A 64 13.69 -16.20 4.09
CA LEU A 64 12.36 -16.74 3.83
C LEU A 64 11.99 -16.75 2.34
N ALA A 65 12.66 -15.93 1.52
CA ALA A 65 12.60 -16.00 0.07
C ALA A 65 13.90 -15.44 -0.52
N SER A 66 14.25 -15.87 -1.73
CA SER A 66 15.43 -15.39 -2.46
C SER A 66 15.12 -14.31 -3.49
N GLN A 67 13.84 -14.02 -3.73
CA GLN A 67 13.38 -13.05 -4.72
C GLN A 67 12.35 -12.09 -4.12
N VAL A 68 12.29 -10.88 -4.65
CA VAL A 68 11.35 -9.83 -4.24
C VAL A 68 10.71 -9.20 -5.48
N ILE A 69 9.39 -9.09 -5.52
CA ILE A 69 8.66 -8.22 -6.46
C ILE A 69 8.31 -6.93 -5.73
N CYS A 70 8.79 -5.80 -6.22
CA CYS A 70 8.30 -4.48 -5.88
C CYS A 70 7.18 -4.12 -6.86
N SER A 71 5.93 -4.00 -6.39
CA SER A 71 4.78 -3.72 -7.24
C SER A 71 4.16 -2.37 -6.91
N GLY A 72 4.06 -1.50 -7.91
CA GLY A 72 3.47 -0.16 -7.79
C GLY A 72 3.95 0.79 -8.87
N GLY A 73 3.03 1.36 -9.62
CA GLY A 73 3.31 2.28 -10.72
C GLY A 73 3.60 3.72 -10.28
N THR A 74 3.58 4.62 -11.25
CA THR A 74 3.83 6.05 -11.01
C THR A 74 2.52 6.76 -10.63
N GLY A 75 2.46 7.25 -9.41
CA GLY A 75 1.32 8.01 -8.91
C GLY A 75 1.21 9.40 -9.56
N ALA A 76 0.02 10.02 -9.49
CA ALA A 76 -0.21 11.35 -10.02
C ALA A 76 0.78 12.38 -9.43
N GLY A 77 1.42 13.18 -10.28
CA GLY A 77 2.40 14.19 -9.88
C GLY A 77 3.72 13.64 -9.34
N ARG A 78 4.04 12.37 -9.62
CA ARG A 78 5.32 11.72 -9.30
C ARG A 78 6.15 11.56 -10.57
N SER A 79 7.47 11.56 -10.41
CA SER A 79 8.41 11.32 -11.52
C SER A 79 8.91 9.87 -11.56
N ARG A 80 8.71 9.12 -10.46
CA ARG A 80 9.18 7.75 -10.31
C ARG A 80 8.03 6.83 -9.89
N SER A 81 8.15 5.57 -10.26
CA SER A 81 7.24 4.53 -9.78
C SER A 81 7.52 4.16 -8.32
N GLU A 82 6.49 3.67 -7.63
CA GLU A 82 6.64 3.13 -6.27
C GLU A 82 7.56 1.90 -6.28
N ALA A 83 7.49 1.08 -7.33
CA ALA A 83 8.35 -0.09 -7.51
C ALA A 83 9.83 0.30 -7.66
N ALA A 84 10.16 1.33 -8.46
CA ALA A 84 11.53 1.78 -8.62
C ALA A 84 12.12 2.30 -7.31
N VAL A 85 11.36 3.10 -6.55
CA VAL A 85 11.78 3.59 -5.22
C VAL A 85 11.93 2.43 -4.23
N CYS A 86 11.02 1.45 -4.27
CA CYS A 86 11.13 0.22 -3.49
C CYS A 86 12.45 -0.51 -3.76
N GLY A 87 12.74 -0.79 -5.04
CA GLY A 87 13.93 -1.53 -5.43
C GLY A 87 15.22 -0.85 -4.98
N GLU A 88 15.32 0.47 -5.16
CA GLU A 88 16.49 1.25 -4.72
C GLU A 88 16.69 1.15 -3.20
N ILE A 89 15.63 1.32 -2.41
CA ILE A 89 15.76 1.28 -0.95
C ILE A 89 16.10 -0.14 -0.47
N LEU A 90 15.52 -1.18 -1.07
CA LEU A 90 15.85 -2.56 -0.71
C LEU A 90 17.31 -2.89 -1.04
N GLN A 91 17.85 -2.40 -2.16
CA GLN A 91 19.28 -2.55 -2.47
C GLN A 91 20.17 -1.86 -1.42
N GLN A 92 19.80 -0.65 -0.99
CA GLN A 92 20.49 0.04 0.12
C GLN A 92 20.41 -0.73 1.45
N GLN A 93 19.38 -1.57 1.62
CA GLN A 93 19.19 -2.45 2.79
C GLN A 93 19.81 -3.84 2.61
N GLY A 94 20.60 -4.05 1.56
CA GLY A 94 21.39 -5.27 1.32
C GLY A 94 20.69 -6.37 0.53
N VAL A 95 19.52 -6.09 -0.09
CA VAL A 95 18.90 -7.02 -1.04
C VAL A 95 19.64 -6.92 -2.38
N PRO A 96 20.19 -7.99 -2.95
CA PRO A 96 20.87 -7.97 -4.23
C PRO A 96 19.97 -7.46 -5.37
N ALA A 97 20.52 -6.69 -6.31
CA ALA A 97 19.75 -6.12 -7.41
C ALA A 97 19.11 -7.19 -8.31
N ASP A 98 19.78 -8.30 -8.52
CA ASP A 98 19.31 -9.46 -9.30
C ASP A 98 18.20 -10.27 -8.57
N ALA A 99 18.03 -10.05 -7.27
CA ALA A 99 16.92 -10.59 -6.48
C ALA A 99 15.65 -9.74 -6.55
N ILE A 100 15.67 -8.55 -7.19
CA ILE A 100 14.55 -7.61 -7.19
C ILE A 100 13.95 -7.50 -8.59
N LEU A 101 12.65 -7.76 -8.69
CA LEU A 101 11.85 -7.50 -9.88
C LEU A 101 10.96 -6.29 -9.63
N LEU A 102 10.87 -5.42 -10.64
CA LEU A 102 10.02 -4.23 -10.60
C LEU A 102 8.76 -4.44 -11.44
N GLU A 103 7.60 -4.25 -10.84
CA GLU A 103 6.33 -4.15 -11.51
C GLU A 103 5.87 -2.68 -11.40
N GLU A 104 5.96 -1.93 -12.49
CA GLU A 104 5.78 -0.48 -12.54
C GLU A 104 4.50 -0.04 -13.27
N GLY A 105 3.71 -0.98 -13.78
CA GLY A 105 2.54 -0.68 -14.60
C GLY A 105 1.26 -0.45 -13.81
N SER A 106 1.19 -0.91 -12.58
CA SER A 106 -0.04 -0.91 -11.79
C SER A 106 -0.42 0.46 -11.23
N ARG A 107 -1.74 0.75 -11.23
CA ARG A 107 -2.34 1.98 -10.68
C ARG A 107 -3.37 1.69 -9.59
N SER A 108 -3.66 0.43 -9.34
CA SER A 108 -4.62 -0.02 -8.33
C SER A 108 -4.14 -1.30 -7.65
N THR A 109 -4.71 -1.64 -6.49
CA THR A 109 -4.39 -2.91 -5.82
C THR A 109 -4.79 -4.12 -6.66
N GLU A 110 -5.83 -4.00 -7.48
CA GLU A 110 -6.24 -5.07 -8.38
C GLU A 110 -5.21 -5.27 -9.51
N GLU A 111 -4.69 -4.18 -10.07
CA GLU A 111 -3.61 -4.24 -11.05
C GLU A 111 -2.31 -4.73 -10.44
N ASN A 112 -1.96 -4.31 -9.22
CA ASN A 112 -0.82 -4.88 -8.48
C ASN A 112 -0.93 -6.40 -8.39
N ALA A 113 -2.11 -6.91 -7.99
CA ALA A 113 -2.33 -8.34 -7.89
C ALA A 113 -2.25 -9.04 -9.24
N ARG A 114 -2.89 -8.48 -10.27
CA ARG A 114 -2.91 -9.04 -11.63
C ARG A 114 -1.52 -9.11 -12.25
N PHE A 115 -0.76 -8.00 -12.19
CA PHE A 115 0.55 -7.94 -12.84
C PHE A 115 1.61 -8.72 -12.04
N SER A 116 1.54 -8.69 -10.70
CA SER A 116 2.40 -9.56 -9.89
C SER A 116 2.10 -11.04 -10.12
N ALA A 117 0.81 -11.43 -10.23
CA ALA A 117 0.44 -12.81 -10.54
C ALA A 117 1.03 -13.27 -11.87
N ALA A 118 0.98 -12.44 -12.92
CA ALA A 118 1.58 -12.76 -14.21
C ALA A 118 3.11 -12.98 -14.10
N LEU A 119 3.82 -12.15 -13.31
CA LEU A 119 5.26 -12.34 -13.07
C LEU A 119 5.56 -13.60 -12.27
N ILE A 120 4.71 -13.95 -11.31
CA ILE A 120 4.83 -15.16 -10.50
C ILE A 120 4.66 -16.40 -11.39
N ASP A 121 3.63 -16.41 -12.24
CA ASP A 121 3.34 -17.50 -13.18
C ASP A 121 4.47 -17.68 -14.20
N ASP A 122 4.99 -16.59 -14.78
CA ASP A 122 6.11 -16.62 -15.74
C ASP A 122 7.39 -17.23 -15.14
N ARG A 123 7.60 -17.06 -13.84
CA ARG A 123 8.75 -17.62 -13.12
C ARG A 123 8.49 -19.01 -12.53
N GLY A 124 7.29 -19.54 -12.61
CA GLY A 124 6.90 -20.82 -12.02
C GLY A 124 6.99 -20.83 -10.50
N TRP A 125 6.79 -19.68 -9.83
CA TRP A 125 6.80 -19.60 -8.38
C TRP A 125 5.45 -20.04 -7.80
N GLU A 126 5.47 -20.88 -6.79
CA GLU A 126 4.25 -21.44 -6.18
C GLU A 126 3.93 -20.82 -4.82
N ARG A 127 4.97 -20.48 -4.04
CA ARG A 127 4.82 -19.97 -2.69
C ARG A 127 5.19 -18.49 -2.62
N VAL A 128 4.22 -17.67 -2.24
CA VAL A 128 4.33 -16.20 -2.27
C VAL A 128 4.06 -15.63 -0.89
N ILE A 129 4.95 -14.78 -0.39
CA ILE A 129 4.69 -13.94 0.79
C ILE A 129 4.25 -12.55 0.31
N LEU A 130 3.05 -12.13 0.70
CA LEU A 130 2.51 -10.81 0.40
C LEU A 130 2.71 -9.87 1.57
N VAL A 131 3.45 -8.78 1.36
CA VAL A 131 3.74 -7.77 2.38
C VAL A 131 2.94 -6.49 2.10
N SER A 132 2.20 -6.04 3.10
CA SER A 132 1.47 -4.78 3.10
C SER A 132 1.17 -4.31 4.53
N ASP A 133 0.51 -3.14 4.70
CA ASP A 133 -0.05 -2.80 6.01
C ASP A 133 -1.15 -3.80 6.40
N GLY A 134 -1.21 -4.18 7.67
CA GLY A 134 -2.12 -5.23 8.14
C GLY A 134 -3.59 -4.99 7.77
N TYR A 135 -4.10 -3.74 7.89
CA TYR A 135 -5.48 -3.40 7.51
C TYR A 135 -5.78 -3.63 6.02
N HIS A 136 -4.75 -3.63 5.16
CA HIS A 136 -4.89 -3.80 3.70
C HIS A 136 -4.78 -5.26 3.26
N LEU A 137 -4.17 -6.14 4.07
CA LEU A 137 -3.82 -7.51 3.67
C LEU A 137 -5.02 -8.38 3.34
N LEU A 138 -6.15 -8.23 4.03
CA LEU A 138 -7.34 -9.02 3.73
C LEU A 138 -7.82 -8.77 2.29
N ARG A 139 -7.95 -7.51 1.88
CA ARG A 139 -8.33 -7.15 0.52
C ARG A 139 -7.30 -7.56 -0.51
N ALA A 140 -6.03 -7.31 -0.23
CA ALA A 140 -4.94 -7.68 -1.13
C ALA A 140 -4.92 -9.20 -1.39
N ARG A 141 -5.03 -10.02 -0.33
CA ARG A 141 -5.12 -11.48 -0.45
C ARG A 141 -6.30 -11.93 -1.33
N LEU A 142 -7.50 -11.37 -1.11
CA LEU A 142 -8.68 -11.71 -1.91
C LEU A 142 -8.45 -11.39 -3.41
N LEU A 143 -7.76 -10.29 -3.70
CA LEU A 143 -7.43 -9.93 -5.08
C LEU A 143 -6.39 -10.88 -5.68
N PHE A 144 -5.32 -11.24 -4.97
CA PHE A 144 -4.36 -12.24 -5.44
C PHE A 144 -5.02 -13.60 -5.69
N GLN A 145 -5.87 -14.07 -4.78
CA GLN A 145 -6.63 -15.32 -4.95
C GLN A 145 -7.53 -15.29 -6.19
N ARG A 146 -8.13 -14.12 -6.52
CA ARG A 146 -8.92 -13.95 -7.74
C ARG A 146 -8.11 -14.17 -9.02
N PHE A 147 -6.83 -13.83 -9.00
CA PHE A 147 -5.90 -14.06 -10.11
C PHE A 147 -5.13 -15.39 -10.01
N GLY A 148 -5.65 -16.35 -9.23
CA GLY A 148 -5.10 -17.69 -9.13
C GLY A 148 -3.89 -17.82 -8.21
N GLN A 149 -3.50 -16.74 -7.50
CA GLN A 149 -2.31 -16.73 -6.63
C GLN A 149 -2.69 -16.82 -5.15
N PRO A 150 -2.63 -17.99 -4.51
CA PRO A 150 -2.72 -18.09 -3.06
C PRO A 150 -1.46 -17.50 -2.44
N VAL A 151 -1.64 -16.63 -1.43
CA VAL A 151 -0.52 -15.93 -0.79
C VAL A 151 -0.51 -16.14 0.73
N LEU A 152 0.69 -16.22 1.29
CA LEU A 152 0.97 -16.09 2.71
C LEU A 152 1.11 -14.61 3.04
N THR A 153 0.36 -14.09 4.00
CA THR A 153 0.39 -12.67 4.31
C THR A 153 1.34 -12.36 5.47
N SER A 154 2.09 -11.27 5.35
CA SER A 154 2.96 -10.78 6.41
C SER A 154 2.76 -9.27 6.59
N PRO A 155 2.18 -8.85 7.74
CA PRO A 155 1.89 -7.45 8.00
C PRO A 155 3.16 -6.66 8.29
N ALA A 156 3.26 -5.47 7.70
CA ALA A 156 4.20 -4.44 8.16
C ALA A 156 3.85 -3.96 9.58
N ALA A 157 4.79 -3.31 10.25
CA ALA A 157 4.59 -2.78 11.59
C ALA A 157 3.32 -1.91 11.69
N HIS A 158 2.59 -2.04 12.78
CA HIS A 158 1.34 -1.31 13.00
C HIS A 158 1.54 0.21 12.96
N PRO A 159 0.71 0.94 12.21
CA PRO A 159 0.67 2.39 12.28
C PRO A 159 0.09 2.86 13.63
N PRO A 160 0.24 4.16 14.00
CA PRO A 160 -0.43 4.74 15.15
C PRO A 160 -1.97 4.53 15.12
N PRO A 161 -2.65 4.52 16.29
CA PRO A 161 -4.08 4.18 16.38
C PRO A 161 -5.02 4.99 15.47
N GLY A 162 -4.82 6.31 15.37
CA GLY A 162 -5.68 7.17 14.53
C GLY A 162 -5.61 6.80 13.03
N PRO A 163 -4.43 6.80 12.42
CA PRO A 163 -4.27 6.32 11.04
C PRO A 163 -4.72 4.86 10.84
N TRP A 164 -4.51 3.99 11.82
CA TRP A 164 -4.97 2.61 11.74
C TRP A 164 -6.49 2.51 11.67
N LEU A 165 -7.21 3.20 12.56
CA LEU A 165 -8.67 3.20 12.58
C LEU A 165 -9.26 3.74 11.28
N TRP A 166 -8.75 4.90 10.82
CA TRP A 166 -9.19 5.51 9.57
C TRP A 166 -9.01 4.57 8.36
N ASN A 167 -7.83 3.97 8.24
CA ASN A 167 -7.57 3.05 7.14
C ASN A 167 -8.40 1.77 7.25
N THR A 168 -8.66 1.25 8.46
CA THR A 168 -9.54 0.10 8.65
C THR A 168 -10.96 0.40 8.19
N LEU A 169 -11.53 1.55 8.55
CA LEU A 169 -12.86 1.97 8.09
C LEU A 169 -12.90 2.15 6.57
N ARG A 170 -11.86 2.72 5.99
CA ARG A 170 -11.72 2.83 4.53
C ARG A 170 -11.71 1.45 3.86
N GLU A 171 -10.95 0.49 4.39
CA GLU A 171 -10.93 -0.87 3.84
C GLU A 171 -12.29 -1.56 3.92
N VAL A 172 -13.06 -1.34 4.99
CA VAL A 172 -14.45 -1.84 5.09
C VAL A 172 -15.30 -1.31 3.93
N ALA A 173 -15.26 0.00 3.67
CA ALA A 173 -16.00 0.59 2.55
C ALA A 173 -15.54 0.03 1.19
N VAL A 174 -14.22 -0.12 1.00
CA VAL A 174 -13.65 -0.67 -0.24
C VAL A 174 -14.02 -2.14 -0.43
N LEU A 175 -14.04 -2.95 0.64
CA LEU A 175 -14.45 -4.35 0.57
C LEU A 175 -15.93 -4.49 0.17
N HIS A 176 -16.83 -3.66 0.71
CA HIS A 176 -18.23 -3.63 0.29
C HIS A 176 -18.38 -3.25 -1.18
N TRP A 177 -17.67 -2.20 -1.59
CA TRP A 177 -17.65 -1.78 -2.99
C TRP A 177 -17.10 -2.88 -3.91
N LEU A 178 -16.03 -3.54 -3.53
CA LEU A 178 -15.46 -4.65 -4.29
C LEU A 178 -16.44 -5.82 -4.42
N GLY A 179 -17.09 -6.19 -3.31
CA GLY A 179 -18.13 -7.23 -3.30
C GLY A 179 -19.30 -6.89 -4.21
N LEU A 180 -19.83 -5.65 -4.12
CA LEU A 180 -20.93 -5.18 -4.97
C LEU A 180 -20.50 -5.15 -6.45
N ARG A 181 -19.31 -4.67 -6.74
CA ARG A 181 -18.76 -4.60 -8.09
C ARG A 181 -18.70 -5.99 -8.73
N TYR A 182 -18.20 -6.97 -8.00
CA TYR A 182 -18.10 -8.35 -8.50
C TYR A 182 -19.47 -9.02 -8.61
N LEU A 183 -20.37 -8.75 -7.67
CA LEU A 183 -21.75 -9.25 -7.76
C LEU A 183 -22.49 -8.73 -8.99
N LEU A 184 -22.30 -7.45 -9.33
CA LEU A 184 -22.93 -6.79 -10.49
C LEU A 184 -22.11 -6.93 -11.79
N ASN A 185 -20.96 -7.61 -11.74
CA ASN A 185 -20.04 -7.81 -12.87
C ASN A 185 -19.63 -6.49 -13.57
N ILE A 186 -19.38 -5.41 -12.76
CA ILE A 186 -18.99 -4.09 -13.27
C ILE A 186 -17.51 -4.13 -13.69
N PRO A 187 -17.17 -3.83 -14.96
CA PRO A 187 -15.78 -3.81 -15.43
C PRO A 187 -14.94 -2.72 -14.75
N GLU A 188 -13.65 -3.01 -14.50
CA GLU A 188 -12.71 -2.04 -13.89
C GLU A 188 -12.54 -0.78 -14.73
N LEU A 189 -12.58 -0.92 -16.07
CA LEU A 189 -12.37 0.19 -17.01
C LEU A 189 -13.34 1.37 -16.82
N LEU A 190 -14.57 1.13 -16.36
CA LEU A 190 -15.56 2.19 -16.12
C LEU A 190 -15.27 3.00 -14.86
N LEU A 191 -14.34 2.57 -14.01
CA LEU A 191 -14.07 3.13 -12.69
C LEU A 191 -12.77 3.92 -12.59
N GLN A 192 -11.86 3.79 -13.54
CA GLN A 192 -10.61 4.56 -13.56
C GLN A 192 -10.87 6.07 -13.64
N VAL A 193 -11.99 6.48 -14.24
CA VAL A 193 -12.41 7.90 -14.34
C VAL A 193 -12.96 8.44 -13.00
N SER A 194 -13.50 7.58 -12.11
CA SER A 194 -14.15 8.06 -10.86
C SER A 194 -13.27 7.87 -9.61
N ALA A 195 -12.36 6.91 -9.60
CA ALA A 195 -11.51 6.66 -8.44
C ALA A 195 -10.46 7.77 -8.24
N ASP A 196 -9.88 8.28 -9.32
CA ASP A 196 -8.95 9.42 -9.26
C ASP A 196 -9.66 10.70 -8.82
N GLY A 197 -10.92 10.90 -9.23
CA GLY A 197 -11.75 12.04 -8.80
C GLY A 197 -12.23 11.91 -7.34
N ALA A 198 -12.63 10.73 -6.89
CA ALA A 198 -13.13 10.50 -5.53
C ALA A 198 -11.99 10.53 -4.49
N ILE A 199 -10.83 9.97 -4.82
CA ILE A 199 -9.64 10.01 -3.94
C ILE A 199 -9.08 11.44 -3.87
N ALA A 200 -9.09 12.20 -4.97
CA ALA A 200 -8.72 13.60 -4.99
C ALA A 200 -9.68 14.45 -4.12
N ALA A 201 -10.98 14.19 -4.16
CA ALA A 201 -11.98 14.89 -3.34
C ALA A 201 -11.82 14.59 -1.84
N ILE A 202 -11.54 13.34 -1.47
CA ILE A 202 -11.29 12.94 -0.07
C ILE A 202 -9.92 13.45 0.42
N GLY A 203 -8.92 13.52 -0.46
CA GLY A 203 -7.61 14.08 -0.16
C GLY A 203 -7.63 15.61 0.07
N ALA A 204 -8.55 16.33 -0.59
CA ALA A 204 -8.75 17.76 -0.42
C ALA A 204 -9.46 18.14 0.91
N MET A 205 -10.08 17.20 1.59
CA MET A 205 -10.68 17.35 2.93
C MET A 205 -9.68 17.24 4.09
N ARG A 206 -8.39 17.51 3.87
CA ARG A 206 -7.45 17.71 4.96
C ARG A 206 -7.82 18.97 5.72
N LEU A 207 -8.15 18.81 7.00
CA LEU A 207 -8.32 19.93 7.93
C LEU A 207 -7.14 20.89 7.81
N PRO A 208 -7.38 22.22 7.78
CA PRO A 208 -6.30 23.19 7.71
C PRO A 208 -5.42 23.03 8.94
N THR A 209 -4.14 22.77 8.73
CA THR A 209 -3.15 22.84 9.79
C THR A 209 -3.13 24.26 10.31
N ALA A 210 -3.47 24.45 11.59
CA ALA A 210 -3.43 25.73 12.28
C ALA A 210 -2.08 26.40 12.04
N GLY A 211 -2.12 27.54 11.35
CA GLY A 211 -0.95 28.32 11.02
C GLY A 211 -0.24 28.79 12.30
N ARG A 212 1.01 28.42 12.48
CA ARG A 212 1.89 29.11 13.41
C ARG A 212 2.23 30.46 12.80
N SER A 213 1.53 31.47 13.28
CA SER A 213 1.84 32.89 13.14
C SER A 213 3.17 33.21 13.85
N GLY A 214 4.01 34.01 13.18
CA GLY A 214 4.91 34.94 13.84
C GLY A 214 6.39 34.57 13.91
N ALA A 215 7.13 34.88 12.84
CA ALA A 215 8.53 35.29 12.99
C ALA A 215 8.73 36.65 12.32
N LYS A 216 8.85 37.70 13.13
CA LYS A 216 9.19 39.07 12.75
C LYS A 216 10.50 39.09 11.96
N ALA A 217 10.42 39.63 10.75
CA ALA A 217 11.58 40.10 9.99
C ALA A 217 12.30 41.21 10.78
N ARG A 218 13.52 40.96 11.19
CA ARG A 218 14.48 41.97 11.63
C ARG A 218 15.29 42.42 10.44
N ASN A 219 15.07 43.68 10.03
CA ASN A 219 15.82 44.46 9.06
C ASN A 219 17.20 44.85 9.65
N PRO A 220 18.35 44.54 9.04
CA PRO A 220 19.63 45.17 9.40
C PRO A 220 19.85 46.38 8.52
N ARG A 221 19.67 47.56 9.09
CA ARG A 221 20.12 48.83 8.51
C ARG A 221 21.64 48.87 8.40
N ARG A 222 22.07 49.25 7.22
CA ARG A 222 23.27 50.02 6.84
C ARG A 222 24.09 50.56 8.01
N ARG A 223 25.37 50.33 7.97
CA ARG A 223 26.38 51.32 8.36
C ARG A 223 27.49 51.36 7.31
N HIS A 224 27.69 52.55 6.78
CA HIS A 224 28.81 53.01 5.99
C HIS A 224 29.99 53.40 6.89
N CYS A 225 31.18 53.56 6.28
CA CYS A 225 32.41 54.26 6.67
C CYS A 225 33.35 53.42 7.59
N ALA A 226 34.61 53.26 7.29
CA ALA A 226 35.68 54.01 6.64
C ALA A 226 36.73 53.01 6.10
#